data_1524782b967da0e20cf507107f3c24a6
#
_entry.id   1524782b967da0e20cf507107f3c24a6
#
_cell.length_a   1.000
_cell.length_b   1.000
_cell.length_c   1.000
_cell.angle_alpha   90.00
_cell.angle_beta   90.00
_cell.angle_gamma   90.00
#
_symmetry.space_group_name_H-M   'P 1'
#
loop_
_entity.id
_entity.type
_entity.pdbx_description
1 polymer ?
#
loop_
_entity_poly.entity_id
_entity_poly.type
_entity_poly.pdbx_seq_one_letter_code
_entity_poly.pdbx_strand_id
1 'polypeptide(L)'
;MRLLTVGVFALAGLIFVTSFNTARGTNIRTDTALLKLSDLIRDRSHKNGELDEANSALRKKVEALAERDDGSTEAEDAKLGALEKSAGTKPISGPSVSVTLDDAPPDATAKLPGYPEPHPNDLVIHQQDLQAVVNALWKGGAKGIEVMGQRLISTSAVRCVGNTLILQGRVYSPPYNVTAVGDQEKLKQALAESPEIQNYMLYVNAYGLGWKVEDAGKTKLDGYSGTVDLHYAKPSS
;
A
#
# COMPACT_ATOMS: atom_id res chain seq x y z
N MET A 1 -16.44 -13.77 62.27
CA MET A 1 -17.30 -14.09 61.11
C MET A 1 -17.56 -12.89 60.18
N ARG A 2 -18.01 -11.71 60.65
CA ARG A 2 -18.35 -10.55 59.81
C ARG A 2 -17.19 -10.04 58.91
N LEU A 3 -15.97 -10.00 59.39
CA LEU A 3 -14.79 -9.57 58.59
C LEU A 3 -14.44 -10.54 57.43
N LEU A 4 -14.61 -11.83 57.67
CA LEU A 4 -14.36 -12.87 56.66
C LEU A 4 -15.41 -12.79 55.52
N THR A 5 -16.67 -12.53 55.87
CA THR A 5 -17.75 -12.36 54.89
C THR A 5 -17.53 -11.12 54.03
N VAL A 6 -17.10 -10.01 54.62
CA VAL A 6 -16.78 -8.79 53.86
C VAL A 6 -15.61 -9.02 52.87
N GLY A 7 -14.56 -9.77 53.32
CA GLY A 7 -13.43 -10.12 52.45
C GLY A 7 -13.84 -10.97 51.25
N VAL A 8 -14.74 -11.95 51.45
CA VAL A 8 -15.24 -12.79 50.36
C VAL A 8 -16.05 -12.00 49.34
N PHE A 9 -16.94 -11.10 49.80
CA PHE A 9 -17.70 -10.26 48.90
C PHE A 9 -16.84 -9.23 48.11
N ALA A 10 -15.78 -8.68 48.74
CA ALA A 10 -14.84 -7.81 48.08
C ALA A 10 -14.07 -8.56 46.97
N LEU A 11 -13.61 -9.79 47.23
CA LEU A 11 -12.93 -10.64 46.26
C LEU A 11 -13.88 -11.02 45.09
N ALA A 12 -15.10 -11.42 45.38
CA ALA A 12 -16.10 -11.75 44.37
C ALA A 12 -16.42 -10.51 43.49
N GLY A 13 -16.56 -9.34 44.09
CA GLY A 13 -16.77 -8.07 43.36
C GLY A 13 -15.58 -7.73 42.45
N LEU A 14 -14.36 -7.91 42.90
CA LEU A 14 -13.16 -7.69 42.11
C LEU A 14 -13.10 -8.65 40.91
N ILE A 15 -13.38 -9.95 41.11
CA ILE A 15 -13.42 -10.94 40.04
C ILE A 15 -14.53 -10.61 39.05
N PHE A 16 -15.68 -10.15 39.50
CA PHE A 16 -16.78 -9.77 38.62
C PHE A 16 -16.45 -8.55 37.77
N VAL A 17 -15.82 -7.53 38.35
CA VAL A 17 -15.39 -6.33 37.61
C VAL A 17 -14.29 -6.67 36.59
N THR A 18 -13.31 -7.48 36.96
CA THR A 18 -12.26 -7.90 36.03
C THR A 18 -12.83 -8.77 34.89
N SER A 19 -13.72 -9.70 35.20
CA SER A 19 -14.40 -10.55 34.21
C SER A 19 -15.28 -9.72 33.26
N PHE A 20 -16.00 -8.74 33.78
CA PHE A 20 -16.82 -7.84 33.00
C PHE A 20 -15.99 -6.96 32.03
N ASN A 21 -14.87 -6.43 32.50
CA ASN A 21 -13.96 -5.65 31.66
C ASN A 21 -13.30 -6.53 30.59
N THR A 22 -12.93 -7.76 30.90
CA THR A 22 -12.40 -8.74 29.93
C THR A 22 -13.46 -9.12 28.89
N ALA A 23 -14.72 -9.30 29.31
CA ALA A 23 -15.82 -9.62 28.39
C ALA A 23 -16.17 -8.46 27.45
N ARG A 24 -15.85 -7.22 27.81
CA ARG A 24 -15.98 -6.02 26.94
C ARG A 24 -14.78 -5.83 25.99
N GLY A 25 -13.86 -6.76 25.89
CA GLY A 25 -12.73 -6.72 24.97
C GLY A 25 -11.53 -5.90 25.46
N THR A 26 -11.55 -5.36 26.68
CA THR A 26 -10.39 -4.72 27.30
C THR A 26 -9.47 -5.80 27.90
N ASN A 27 -8.64 -6.39 27.06
CA ASN A 27 -7.64 -7.37 27.48
C ASN A 27 -6.32 -6.63 27.76
N ILE A 28 -6.08 -6.21 28.98
CA ILE A 28 -4.90 -5.43 29.42
C ILE A 28 -3.57 -6.09 28.98
N ARG A 29 -3.56 -7.40 28.83
CA ARG A 29 -2.39 -8.17 28.36
C ARG A 29 -2.21 -8.10 26.84
N THR A 30 -3.32 -8.14 26.09
CA THR A 30 -3.32 -8.13 24.61
C THR A 30 -3.06 -6.71 24.09
N ASP A 31 -3.64 -5.70 24.73
CA ASP A 31 -3.49 -4.30 24.32
C ASP A 31 -2.05 -3.82 24.46
N THR A 32 -1.34 -4.21 25.54
CA THR A 32 0.08 -3.87 25.71
C THR A 32 0.97 -4.56 24.68
N ALA A 33 0.65 -5.79 24.29
CA ALA A 33 1.41 -6.51 23.25
C ALA A 33 1.13 -5.96 21.85
N LEU A 34 -0.12 -5.59 21.56
CA LEU A 34 -0.52 -4.97 20.31
C LEU A 34 0.09 -3.57 20.15
N LEU A 35 0.10 -2.76 21.21
CA LEU A 35 0.75 -1.44 21.21
C LEU A 35 2.26 -1.59 20.96
N LYS A 36 2.95 -2.52 21.64
CA LYS A 36 4.38 -2.78 21.41
C LYS A 36 4.65 -3.27 19.98
N LEU A 37 3.78 -4.10 19.40
CA LEU A 37 3.92 -4.57 18.03
C LEU A 37 3.70 -3.42 17.03
N SER A 38 2.70 -2.59 17.26
CA SER A 38 2.42 -1.39 16.45
C SER A 38 3.60 -0.42 16.48
N ASP A 39 4.17 -0.16 17.66
CA ASP A 39 5.33 0.71 17.80
C ASP A 39 6.56 0.11 17.10
N LEU A 40 6.78 -1.20 17.20
CA LEU A 40 7.87 -1.89 16.51
C LEU A 40 7.70 -1.83 14.98
N ILE A 41 6.49 -2.02 14.48
CA ILE A 41 6.18 -1.91 13.06
C ILE A 41 6.45 -0.49 12.57
N ARG A 42 6.02 0.51 13.33
CA ARG A 42 6.22 1.93 13.02
C ARG A 42 7.71 2.30 12.99
N ASP A 43 8.48 1.85 13.98
CA ASP A 43 9.93 2.04 14.06
C ASP A 43 10.66 1.38 12.86
N ARG A 44 10.30 0.15 12.53
CA ARG A 44 10.85 -0.55 11.36
C ARG A 44 10.49 0.12 10.05
N SER A 45 9.25 0.61 9.91
CA SER A 45 8.81 1.35 8.73
C SER A 45 9.58 2.66 8.56
N HIS A 46 9.81 3.40 9.65
CA HIS A 46 10.61 4.61 9.65
C HIS A 46 12.06 4.33 9.25
N LYS A 47 12.68 3.31 9.87
CA LYS A 47 14.05 2.91 9.54
C LYS A 47 14.21 2.45 8.08
N ASN A 48 13.23 1.72 7.53
CA ASN A 48 13.22 1.38 6.12
C ASN A 48 13.15 2.63 5.24
N GLY A 49 12.36 3.64 5.64
CA GLY A 49 12.31 4.93 4.98
C GLY A 49 13.68 5.63 4.90
N GLU A 50 14.38 5.70 6.02
CA GLU A 50 15.72 6.29 6.09
C GLU A 50 16.74 5.53 5.21
N LEU A 51 16.66 4.19 5.20
CA LEU A 51 17.52 3.36 4.36
C LEU A 51 17.24 3.54 2.86
N ASP A 52 15.97 3.68 2.47
CA ASP A 52 15.59 3.94 1.08
C ASP A 52 16.08 5.31 0.61
N GLU A 53 15.99 6.34 1.45
CA GLU A 53 16.53 7.67 1.15
C GLU A 53 18.05 7.64 1.00
N ALA A 54 18.75 6.94 1.90
CA ALA A 54 20.20 6.77 1.84
C ALA A 54 20.62 5.99 0.58
N ASN A 55 19.92 4.92 0.23
CA ASN A 55 20.14 4.16 -1.00
C ASN A 55 19.90 5.00 -2.26
N SER A 56 18.83 5.80 -2.27
CA SER A 56 18.55 6.71 -3.38
C SER A 56 19.67 7.75 -3.55
N ALA A 57 20.17 8.31 -2.45
CA ALA A 57 21.29 9.26 -2.47
C ALA A 57 22.60 8.61 -2.96
N LEU A 58 22.88 7.38 -2.52
CA LEU A 58 24.07 6.63 -2.98
C LEU A 58 23.98 6.30 -4.47
N ARG A 59 22.81 5.86 -4.97
CA ARG A 59 22.61 5.60 -6.41
C ARG A 59 22.84 6.83 -7.25
N LYS A 60 22.31 8.00 -6.84
CA LYS A 60 22.56 9.27 -7.52
C LYS A 60 24.05 9.63 -7.57
N LYS A 61 24.80 9.31 -6.51
CA LYS A 61 26.26 9.51 -6.50
C LYS A 61 26.98 8.55 -7.45
N VAL A 62 26.57 7.28 -7.48
CA VAL A 62 27.15 6.29 -8.40
C VAL A 62 26.86 6.68 -9.84
N GLU A 63 25.63 7.09 -10.16
CA GLU A 63 25.22 7.55 -11.49
C GLU A 63 26.05 8.79 -11.92
N ALA A 64 26.21 9.78 -11.04
CA ALA A 64 27.03 10.95 -11.30
C ALA A 64 28.54 10.64 -11.45
N LEU A 65 29.04 9.56 -10.83
CA LEU A 65 30.41 9.10 -11.00
C LEU A 65 30.57 8.31 -12.32
N ALA A 66 29.58 7.48 -12.66
CA ALA A 66 29.56 6.74 -13.92
C ALA A 66 29.50 7.67 -15.14
N GLU A 67 28.73 8.76 -15.06
CA GLU A 67 28.69 9.83 -16.10
C GLU A 67 30.04 10.56 -16.28
N ARG A 68 30.94 10.48 -15.30
CA ARG A 68 32.29 11.10 -15.39
C ARG A 68 33.35 10.17 -15.97
N ASP A 69 33.06 8.86 -15.97
CA ASP A 69 34.01 7.84 -16.46
C ASP A 69 33.64 7.51 -17.92
N ASP A 70 34.10 8.36 -18.81
CA ASP A 70 33.68 8.55 -20.22
C ASP A 70 34.21 7.42 -21.16
N GLY A 71 34.22 6.16 -20.67
CA GLY A 71 34.65 5.00 -21.45
C GLY A 71 33.58 4.31 -22.30
N SER A 72 32.30 4.72 -22.15
CA SER A 72 31.17 4.09 -22.86
C SER A 72 30.95 4.71 -24.24
N THR A 73 30.49 3.90 -25.18
CA THR A 73 30.08 4.38 -26.52
C THR A 73 28.63 4.90 -26.48
N GLU A 74 28.26 5.86 -27.36
CA GLU A 74 26.87 6.35 -27.47
C GLU A 74 25.84 5.22 -27.63
N ALA A 75 26.23 4.10 -28.28
CA ALA A 75 25.35 2.95 -28.47
C ALA A 75 25.14 2.16 -27.15
N GLU A 76 26.14 2.08 -26.29
CA GLU A 76 26.07 1.45 -24.97
C GLU A 76 25.23 2.27 -24.03
N ASP A 77 25.38 3.60 -24.04
CA ASP A 77 24.58 4.52 -23.24
C ASP A 77 23.11 4.50 -23.64
N ALA A 78 22.82 4.48 -24.96
CA ALA A 78 21.45 4.35 -25.46
C ALA A 78 20.82 3.02 -25.03
N LYS A 79 21.58 1.91 -25.08
CA LYS A 79 21.14 0.58 -24.65
C LYS A 79 20.89 0.54 -23.14
N LEU A 80 21.82 1.08 -22.36
CA LEU A 80 21.68 1.20 -20.90
C LEU A 80 20.43 2.02 -20.54
N GLY A 81 20.27 3.20 -21.16
CA GLY A 81 19.12 4.06 -20.95
C GLY A 81 17.78 3.40 -21.28
N ALA A 82 17.74 2.56 -22.32
CA ALA A 82 16.56 1.78 -22.67
C ALA A 82 16.26 0.68 -21.63
N LEU A 83 17.29 -0.02 -21.16
CA LEU A 83 17.17 -1.05 -20.12
C LEU A 83 16.73 -0.47 -18.79
N GLU A 84 17.31 0.65 -18.35
CA GLU A 84 16.94 1.33 -17.11
C GLU A 84 15.50 1.84 -17.14
N LYS A 85 15.06 2.36 -18.30
CA LYS A 85 13.67 2.77 -18.48
C LYS A 85 12.73 1.57 -18.39
N SER A 86 13.09 0.44 -19.02
CA SER A 86 12.33 -0.80 -18.97
C SER A 86 12.30 -1.41 -17.57
N ALA A 87 13.42 -1.36 -16.85
CA ALA A 87 13.52 -1.81 -15.47
C ALA A 87 12.83 -0.89 -14.46
N GLY A 88 12.41 0.32 -14.87
CA GLY A 88 11.75 1.28 -13.99
C GLY A 88 12.70 2.02 -13.03
N THR A 89 14.02 1.94 -13.26
CA THR A 89 15.03 2.61 -12.42
C THR A 89 15.24 4.08 -12.81
N LYS A 90 14.85 4.47 -14.03
CA LYS A 90 14.85 5.89 -14.43
C LYS A 90 13.54 6.62 -14.12
N PRO A 91 13.61 7.91 -13.79
CA PRO A 91 12.42 8.74 -13.66
C PRO A 91 11.65 8.81 -14.98
N ILE A 92 10.34 8.91 -14.90
CA ILE A 92 9.49 9.17 -16.04
C ILE A 92 8.56 10.35 -15.77
N SER A 93 8.20 11.08 -16.81
CA SER A 93 7.24 12.17 -16.71
C SER A 93 6.26 12.13 -17.87
N GLY A 94 5.03 12.50 -17.59
CA GLY A 94 3.98 12.53 -18.63
C GLY A 94 2.61 12.82 -18.05
N PRO A 95 1.58 12.84 -18.92
CA PRO A 95 0.20 12.86 -18.48
C PRO A 95 -0.05 11.68 -17.53
N SER A 96 -0.87 11.86 -16.52
CA SER A 96 -1.08 10.87 -15.50
C SER A 96 -2.51 10.85 -14.96
N VAL A 97 -2.89 9.70 -14.43
CA VAL A 97 -4.15 9.47 -13.72
C VAL A 97 -3.81 9.07 -12.29
N SER A 98 -4.54 9.63 -11.35
CA SER A 98 -4.49 9.26 -9.93
C SER A 98 -5.78 8.55 -9.53
N VAL A 99 -5.64 7.43 -8.84
CA VAL A 99 -6.75 6.64 -8.28
C VAL A 99 -6.59 6.60 -6.78
N THR A 100 -7.61 7.04 -6.06
CA THR A 100 -7.64 6.98 -4.58
C THR A 100 -8.70 5.98 -4.14
N LEU A 101 -8.29 5.06 -3.25
CA LEU A 101 -9.17 4.10 -2.58
C LEU A 101 -9.15 4.39 -1.08
N ASP A 102 -10.29 4.34 -0.45
CA ASP A 102 -10.43 4.60 0.99
C ASP A 102 -11.41 3.62 1.64
N ASP A 103 -11.18 3.34 2.92
CA ASP A 103 -12.09 2.51 3.70
C ASP A 103 -13.45 3.20 3.83
N ALA A 104 -14.53 2.42 3.96
CA ALA A 104 -15.82 2.95 4.35
C ALA A 104 -15.80 3.38 5.84
N PRO A 105 -16.72 4.25 6.26
CA PRO A 105 -16.90 4.52 7.68
C PRO A 105 -17.13 3.22 8.47
N PRO A 106 -16.55 3.06 9.66
CA PRO A 106 -16.62 1.80 10.42
C PRO A 106 -18.03 1.45 10.90
N ASP A 107 -18.94 2.40 10.87
CA ASP A 107 -20.38 2.30 11.19
C ASP A 107 -21.27 2.33 9.94
N ALA A 108 -20.70 2.14 8.76
CA ALA A 108 -21.46 2.13 7.51
C ALA A 108 -22.46 0.96 7.49
N THR A 109 -23.63 1.25 6.98
CA THR A 109 -24.73 0.29 6.75
C THR A 109 -25.01 0.16 5.27
N ALA A 110 -25.79 -0.85 4.89
CA ALA A 110 -26.18 -1.04 3.49
C ALA A 110 -27.00 0.16 2.97
N LYS A 111 -26.47 0.80 1.92
CA LYS A 111 -27.10 1.97 1.26
C LYS A 111 -28.09 1.57 0.17
N LEU A 112 -27.98 0.36 -0.36
CA LEU A 112 -28.80 -0.12 -1.46
C LEU A 112 -29.81 -1.18 -0.96
N PRO A 113 -31.08 -1.12 -1.39
CA PRO A 113 -32.07 -2.13 -1.04
C PRO A 113 -31.64 -3.52 -1.53
N GLY A 114 -31.82 -4.52 -0.65
CA GLY A 114 -31.49 -5.92 -0.97
C GLY A 114 -30.03 -6.33 -0.71
N TYR A 115 -29.18 -5.39 -0.32
CA TYR A 115 -27.84 -5.74 0.16
C TYR A 115 -27.88 -6.11 1.65
N PRO A 116 -27.11 -7.14 2.08
CA PRO A 116 -26.99 -7.48 3.49
C PRO A 116 -26.26 -6.38 4.25
N GLU A 117 -26.44 -6.34 5.57
CA GLU A 117 -25.59 -5.48 6.41
C GLU A 117 -24.13 -5.93 6.28
N PRO A 118 -23.18 -4.95 6.18
CA PRO A 118 -21.79 -5.27 5.96
C PRO A 118 -21.12 -5.93 7.17
N HIS A 119 -20.25 -6.88 6.92
CA HIS A 119 -19.29 -7.32 7.92
C HIS A 119 -18.13 -6.31 7.99
N PRO A 120 -17.38 -6.21 9.11
CA PRO A 120 -16.24 -5.30 9.21
C PRO A 120 -15.22 -5.44 8.07
N ASN A 121 -15.10 -6.65 7.51
CA ASN A 121 -14.22 -6.93 6.39
C ASN A 121 -14.71 -6.35 5.05
N ASP A 122 -15.99 -6.08 4.91
CA ASP A 122 -16.59 -5.49 3.70
C ASP A 122 -16.38 -3.97 3.63
N LEU A 123 -15.94 -3.36 4.75
CA LEU A 123 -15.75 -1.92 4.90
C LEU A 123 -14.31 -1.46 4.72
N VAL A 124 -13.38 -2.36 4.46
CA VAL A 124 -11.95 -2.06 4.34
C VAL A 124 -11.41 -2.44 2.96
N ILE A 125 -10.39 -1.70 2.51
CA ILE A 125 -9.68 -1.98 1.26
C ILE A 125 -8.80 -3.23 1.43
N HIS A 126 -8.87 -4.12 0.46
CA HIS A 126 -8.07 -5.32 0.42
C HIS A 126 -6.94 -5.23 -0.61
N GLN A 127 -5.93 -6.08 -0.45
CA GLN A 127 -4.83 -6.21 -1.43
C GLN A 127 -5.35 -6.41 -2.85
N GLN A 128 -6.40 -7.21 -3.03
CA GLN A 128 -6.97 -7.52 -4.34
C GLN A 128 -7.52 -6.28 -5.05
N ASP A 129 -8.07 -5.31 -4.31
CA ASP A 129 -8.63 -4.08 -4.87
C ASP A 129 -7.52 -3.19 -5.43
N LEU A 130 -6.45 -3.00 -4.67
CA LEU A 130 -5.25 -2.29 -5.14
C LEU A 130 -4.58 -3.01 -6.31
N GLN A 131 -4.49 -4.36 -6.24
CA GLN A 131 -3.93 -5.16 -7.32
C GLN A 131 -4.76 -5.04 -8.60
N ALA A 132 -6.09 -4.98 -8.50
CA ALA A 132 -6.99 -4.77 -9.63
C ALA A 132 -6.71 -3.42 -10.31
N VAL A 133 -6.57 -2.35 -9.52
CA VAL A 133 -6.23 -1.02 -10.03
C VAL A 133 -4.88 -1.01 -10.74
N VAL A 134 -3.83 -1.56 -10.10
CA VAL A 134 -2.49 -1.63 -10.69
C VAL A 134 -2.49 -2.43 -11.98
N ASN A 135 -3.16 -3.59 -12.01
CA ASN A 135 -3.25 -4.42 -13.21
C ASN A 135 -4.02 -3.74 -14.34
N ALA A 136 -5.14 -3.08 -14.03
CA ALA A 136 -5.92 -2.33 -15.03
C ALA A 136 -5.09 -1.19 -15.63
N LEU A 137 -4.35 -0.44 -14.82
CA LEU A 137 -3.49 0.64 -15.30
C LEU A 137 -2.34 0.12 -16.18
N TRP A 138 -1.71 -1.03 -15.83
CA TRP A 138 -0.74 -1.68 -16.71
C TRP A 138 -1.35 -2.12 -18.03
N LYS A 139 -2.55 -2.73 -18.00
CA LYS A 139 -3.30 -3.13 -19.19
C LYS A 139 -3.67 -1.92 -20.06
N GLY A 140 -3.97 -0.77 -19.45
CA GLY A 140 -4.22 0.52 -20.12
C GLY A 140 -2.98 1.17 -20.73
N GLY A 141 -1.80 0.54 -20.60
CA GLY A 141 -0.55 1.02 -21.20
C GLY A 141 0.18 2.07 -20.35
N ALA A 142 0.06 1.99 -19.04
CA ALA A 142 0.88 2.81 -18.14
C ALA A 142 2.38 2.61 -18.43
N LYS A 143 3.11 3.71 -18.49
CA LYS A 143 4.58 3.72 -18.66
C LYS A 143 5.31 3.54 -17.34
N GLY A 144 4.61 3.74 -16.24
CA GLY A 144 5.07 3.53 -14.87
C GLY A 144 3.94 3.83 -13.91
N ILE A 145 3.97 3.13 -12.79
CA ILE A 145 2.98 3.26 -11.72
C ILE A 145 3.73 3.46 -10.41
N GLU A 146 3.13 4.24 -9.55
CA GLU A 146 3.54 4.51 -8.19
C GLU A 146 2.36 4.26 -7.26
N VAL A 147 2.60 3.63 -6.12
CA VAL A 147 1.62 3.43 -5.04
C VAL A 147 2.18 4.07 -3.78
N MET A 148 1.45 5.00 -3.19
CA MET A 148 1.87 5.71 -1.97
C MET A 148 3.27 6.33 -2.07
N GLY A 149 3.64 6.90 -3.22
CA GLY A 149 4.97 7.45 -3.50
C GLY A 149 6.06 6.41 -3.78
N GLN A 150 5.70 5.12 -3.88
CA GLN A 150 6.65 4.06 -4.19
C GLN A 150 6.52 3.61 -5.64
N ARG A 151 7.57 3.80 -6.43
CA ARG A 151 7.63 3.32 -7.81
C ARG A 151 7.49 1.80 -7.85
N LEU A 152 6.59 1.30 -8.68
CA LEU A 152 6.45 -0.14 -8.93
C LEU A 152 7.36 -0.58 -10.09
N ILE A 153 7.96 -1.75 -9.92
CA ILE A 153 8.67 -2.51 -10.95
C ILE A 153 8.09 -3.93 -11.03
N SER A 154 8.54 -4.73 -11.99
CA SER A 154 8.02 -6.08 -12.22
C SER A 154 8.11 -7.03 -11.01
N THR A 155 9.02 -6.78 -10.09
CA THR A 155 9.21 -7.56 -8.85
C THR A 155 8.51 -6.94 -7.63
N SER A 156 7.87 -5.78 -7.78
CA SER A 156 7.14 -5.14 -6.69
C SER A 156 5.88 -5.92 -6.35
N ALA A 157 5.65 -6.14 -5.06
CA ALA A 157 4.45 -6.79 -4.55
C ALA A 157 3.77 -5.90 -3.52
N VAL A 158 2.48 -5.69 -3.72
CA VAL A 158 1.59 -5.07 -2.75
C VAL A 158 1.05 -6.18 -1.85
N ARG A 159 1.21 -6.05 -0.54
CA ARG A 159 0.72 -7.04 0.42
C ARG A 159 -0.07 -6.36 1.53
N CYS A 160 -1.15 -6.99 1.99
CA CYS A 160 -1.85 -6.56 3.19
C CYS A 160 -1.44 -7.39 4.41
N VAL A 161 -1.37 -6.73 5.56
CA VAL A 161 -1.25 -7.38 6.87
C VAL A 161 -2.28 -6.72 7.78
N GLY A 162 -3.34 -7.47 8.08
CA GLY A 162 -4.54 -6.89 8.68
C GLY A 162 -5.21 -5.91 7.71
N ASN A 163 -5.55 -4.72 8.20
CA ASN A 163 -6.12 -3.62 7.40
C ASN A 163 -5.07 -2.62 6.89
N THR A 164 -3.81 -2.98 6.88
CA THR A 164 -2.72 -2.11 6.40
C THR A 164 -2.02 -2.71 5.20
N LEU A 165 -1.51 -1.82 4.34
CA LEU A 165 -0.73 -2.18 3.17
C LEU A 165 0.76 -2.18 3.51
N ILE A 166 1.46 -3.24 3.11
CA ILE A 166 2.93 -3.27 3.11
C ILE A 166 3.43 -3.22 1.68
N LEU A 167 4.22 -2.21 1.37
CA LEU A 167 4.88 -2.05 0.09
C LEU A 167 6.33 -1.65 0.33
N GLN A 168 7.27 -2.41 -0.24
CA GLN A 168 8.72 -2.18 -0.11
C GLN A 168 9.18 -2.03 1.35
N GLY A 169 8.59 -2.83 2.25
CA GLY A 169 8.92 -2.83 3.68
C GLY A 169 8.38 -1.64 4.49
N ARG A 170 7.59 -0.77 3.87
CA ARG A 170 6.84 0.31 4.55
C ARG A 170 5.39 -0.07 4.74
N VAL A 171 4.80 0.39 5.84
CA VAL A 171 3.38 0.18 6.18
C VAL A 171 2.60 1.45 5.84
N TYR A 172 1.50 1.28 5.15
CA TYR A 172 0.59 2.35 4.76
C TYR A 172 -0.83 2.06 5.24
N SER A 173 -1.54 3.11 5.58
CA SER A 173 -2.97 3.08 5.92
C SER A 173 -3.78 3.84 4.87
N PRO A 174 -5.07 3.54 4.72
CA PRO A 174 -5.94 4.30 3.82
C PRO A 174 -5.96 5.81 4.18
N PRO A 175 -6.25 6.68 3.22
CA PRO A 175 -6.55 6.41 1.82
C PRO A 175 -5.30 6.00 1.02
N TYR A 176 -5.47 5.02 0.13
CA TYR A 176 -4.39 4.57 -0.76
C TYR A 176 -4.44 5.33 -2.08
N ASN A 177 -3.29 5.85 -2.50
CA ASN A 177 -3.13 6.57 -3.75
C ASN A 177 -2.29 5.76 -4.74
N VAL A 178 -2.80 5.62 -5.96
CA VAL A 178 -2.13 4.97 -7.10
C VAL A 178 -2.03 5.98 -8.23
N THR A 179 -0.81 6.34 -8.62
CA THR A 179 -0.56 7.27 -9.74
C THR A 179 0.07 6.52 -10.91
N ALA A 180 -0.48 6.69 -12.10
CA ALA A 180 0.02 6.07 -13.32
C ALA A 180 0.30 7.12 -14.40
N VAL A 181 1.49 7.08 -14.99
CA VAL A 181 1.87 7.92 -16.13
C VAL A 181 1.57 7.18 -17.44
N GLY A 182 0.79 7.78 -18.31
CA GLY A 182 0.38 7.21 -19.58
C GLY A 182 -0.66 8.08 -20.30
N ASP A 183 -1.32 7.51 -21.29
CA ASP A 183 -2.47 8.12 -21.97
C ASP A 183 -3.68 8.08 -21.02
N GLN A 184 -4.13 9.23 -20.55
CA GLN A 184 -5.16 9.36 -19.53
C GLN A 184 -6.47 8.68 -19.94
N GLU A 185 -6.89 8.81 -21.22
CA GLU A 185 -8.13 8.22 -21.69
C GLU A 185 -8.06 6.69 -21.70
N LYS A 186 -6.93 6.13 -22.17
CA LYS A 186 -6.72 4.67 -22.17
C LYS A 186 -6.63 4.11 -20.75
N LEU A 187 -5.99 4.85 -19.85
CA LEU A 187 -5.89 4.44 -18.44
C LEU A 187 -7.27 4.42 -17.77
N LYS A 188 -8.07 5.47 -17.95
CA LYS A 188 -9.44 5.56 -17.43
C LYS A 188 -10.35 4.50 -18.04
N GLN A 189 -10.23 4.26 -19.34
CA GLN A 189 -10.98 3.20 -20.01
C GLN A 189 -10.64 1.82 -19.45
N ALA A 190 -9.36 1.50 -19.26
CA ALA A 190 -8.93 0.23 -18.71
C ALA A 190 -9.41 0.01 -17.25
N LEU A 191 -9.46 1.07 -16.44
CA LEU A 191 -10.07 1.02 -15.12
C LEU A 191 -11.57 0.70 -15.19
N ALA A 192 -12.30 1.38 -16.09
CA ALA A 192 -13.75 1.17 -16.23
C ALA A 192 -14.12 -0.21 -16.80
N GLU A 193 -13.26 -0.78 -17.64
CA GLU A 193 -13.49 -2.09 -18.27
C GLU A 193 -13.01 -3.28 -17.42
N SER A 194 -12.31 -3.05 -16.29
CA SER A 194 -11.83 -4.14 -15.41
C SER A 194 -12.99 -4.77 -14.64
N PRO A 195 -13.25 -6.07 -14.81
CA PRO A 195 -14.30 -6.77 -14.06
C PRO A 195 -14.07 -6.73 -12.54
N GLU A 196 -12.81 -6.78 -12.11
CA GLU A 196 -12.42 -6.73 -10.70
C GLU A 196 -12.77 -5.36 -10.09
N ILE A 197 -12.53 -4.28 -10.85
CA ILE A 197 -12.91 -2.92 -10.43
C ILE A 197 -14.44 -2.76 -10.46
N GLN A 198 -15.13 -3.30 -11.44
CA GLN A 198 -16.59 -3.30 -11.47
C GLN A 198 -17.17 -4.01 -10.24
N ASN A 199 -16.57 -5.13 -9.82
CA ASN A 199 -16.96 -5.80 -8.58
C ASN A 199 -16.69 -4.92 -7.35
N TYR A 200 -15.52 -4.26 -7.28
CA TYR A 200 -15.21 -3.30 -6.22
C TYR A 200 -16.24 -2.17 -6.16
N MET A 201 -16.69 -1.66 -7.32
CA MET A 201 -17.70 -0.61 -7.40
C MET A 201 -19.06 -1.01 -6.81
N LEU A 202 -19.38 -2.31 -6.72
CA LEU A 202 -20.58 -2.76 -5.99
C LEU A 202 -20.47 -2.43 -4.51
N TYR A 203 -19.29 -2.62 -3.92
CA TYR A 203 -19.03 -2.30 -2.51
C TYR A 203 -18.97 -0.78 -2.27
N VAL A 204 -18.40 -0.01 -3.21
CA VAL A 204 -18.45 1.46 -3.20
C VAL A 204 -19.90 1.95 -3.10
N ASN A 205 -20.77 1.43 -3.96
CA ASN A 205 -22.18 1.82 -4.02
C ASN A 205 -22.98 1.31 -2.83
N ALA A 206 -22.73 0.06 -2.40
CA ALA A 206 -23.50 -0.58 -1.33
C ALA A 206 -23.09 -0.09 0.07
N TYR A 207 -21.81 0.12 0.32
CA TYR A 207 -21.29 0.36 1.67
C TYR A 207 -20.54 1.69 1.80
N GLY A 208 -20.16 2.31 0.69
CA GLY A 208 -19.50 3.62 0.70
C GLY A 208 -18.00 3.56 0.85
N LEU A 209 -17.36 2.51 0.33
CA LEU A 209 -15.91 2.52 0.11
C LEU A 209 -15.52 3.71 -0.77
N GLY A 210 -14.35 4.28 -0.51
CA GLY A 210 -13.85 5.42 -1.28
C GLY A 210 -13.33 4.99 -2.65
N TRP A 211 -13.77 5.69 -3.70
CA TRP A 211 -13.26 5.55 -5.06
C TRP A 211 -13.21 6.90 -5.73
N LYS A 212 -12.02 7.33 -6.13
CA LYS A 212 -11.84 8.58 -6.85
C LYS A 212 -10.80 8.41 -7.95
N VAL A 213 -11.13 8.82 -9.17
CA VAL A 213 -10.23 8.83 -10.33
C VAL A 213 -10.11 10.25 -10.83
N GLU A 214 -8.89 10.76 -10.95
CA GLU A 214 -8.62 12.13 -11.36
C GLU A 214 -7.51 12.19 -12.40
N ASP A 215 -7.62 13.15 -13.30
CA ASP A 215 -6.52 13.54 -14.17
C ASP A 215 -5.51 14.34 -13.33
N ALA A 216 -4.34 13.74 -13.07
CA ALA A 216 -3.29 14.37 -12.25
C ALA A 216 -2.36 15.29 -13.07
N GLY A 217 -2.74 15.61 -14.32
CA GLY A 217 -1.97 16.45 -15.20
C GLY A 217 -0.64 15.82 -15.60
N LYS A 218 0.41 16.62 -15.68
CA LYS A 218 1.76 16.14 -15.96
C LYS A 218 2.50 15.85 -14.66
N THR A 219 2.72 14.58 -14.37
CA THR A 219 3.40 14.12 -13.16
C THR A 219 4.77 13.52 -13.50
N LYS A 220 5.72 13.68 -12.60
CA LYS A 220 7.01 12.99 -12.61
C LYS A 220 6.97 11.88 -11.57
N LEU A 221 7.21 10.65 -11.98
CA LEU A 221 7.49 9.52 -11.10
C LEU A 221 8.99 9.32 -11.04
N ASP A 222 9.54 9.23 -9.84
CA ASP A 222 10.95 8.93 -9.65
C ASP A 222 11.28 7.49 -10.05
N GLY A 223 12.55 7.20 -10.29
CA GLY A 223 13.01 5.83 -10.53
C GLY A 223 12.89 4.97 -9.28
N TYR A 224 12.73 3.66 -9.47
CA TYR A 224 12.74 2.71 -8.37
C TYR A 224 14.08 2.76 -7.62
N SER A 225 14.02 2.99 -6.31
CA SER A 225 15.20 3.13 -5.45
C SER A 225 15.41 1.94 -4.50
N GLY A 226 14.47 0.98 -4.44
CA GLY A 226 14.57 -0.18 -3.59
C GLY A 226 15.65 -1.19 -4.06
N THR A 227 15.92 -2.19 -3.23
CA THR A 227 16.84 -3.28 -3.58
C THR A 227 16.18 -4.25 -4.55
N VAL A 228 16.93 -4.65 -5.59
CA VAL A 228 16.55 -5.74 -6.49
C VAL A 228 17.45 -6.92 -6.13
N ASP A 229 16.95 -7.82 -5.29
CA ASP A 229 17.67 -9.01 -4.89
C ASP A 229 17.19 -10.21 -5.74
N LEU A 230 17.94 -10.50 -6.79
CA LEU A 230 17.63 -11.57 -7.76
C LEU A 230 18.54 -12.78 -7.52
N HIS A 231 18.31 -13.51 -6.44
CA HIS A 231 19.14 -14.69 -6.07
C HIS A 231 19.20 -15.78 -7.15
N TYR A 232 18.18 -15.91 -7.98
CA TYR A 232 18.04 -16.99 -8.96
C TYR A 232 18.03 -16.51 -10.41
N ALA A 233 17.96 -15.22 -10.65
CA ALA A 233 18.01 -14.67 -12.00
C ALA A 233 19.46 -14.60 -12.51
N LYS A 234 19.69 -15.11 -13.72
CA LYS A 234 20.97 -15.01 -14.41
C LYS A 234 20.76 -14.23 -15.71
N PRO A 235 21.74 -13.40 -16.15
CA PRO A 235 21.67 -12.77 -17.45
C PRO A 235 21.52 -13.86 -18.54
N SER A 236 20.57 -13.66 -19.46
CA SER A 236 20.52 -14.46 -20.68
C SER A 236 21.67 -14.03 -21.58
N SER A 237 22.55 -14.96 -21.94
CA SER A 237 23.59 -14.77 -22.96
C SER A 237 22.99 -14.50 -24.32
#